data_9bb927d433c5ebff2be902d351b87104
#
_entry.id   9bb927d433c5ebff2be902d351b87104
#
_cell.length_a   1.000
_cell.length_b   1.000
_cell.length_c   1.000
_cell.angle_alpha   90.00
_cell.angle_beta   90.00
_cell.angle_gamma   90.00
#
_symmetry.space_group_name_H-M   'P 1'
#
loop_
_entity.id
_entity.type
_entity.pdbx_description
1 polymer ?
#
loop_
_entity_poly.entity_id
_entity_poly.type
_entity_poly.pdbx_seq_one_letter_code
_entity_poly.pdbx_strand_id
1 'polypeptide(L)'
;KNRQKGSENALRTNNTSWQNMTLCSANASFYEKLTALKNSPDGESVRLLEYKIEPNDLIGVAKGKEMFDHQLNENYGHAGEIYLAWLVNNLEYTKDLIKKVQARLDKEVQFTSRERYWSATAACNIAGGLISRHLGLHDFDMTAVYEWLKVMLSEMRHDVKPPQSTPIATLGEFLDS
;
A
#
# COMPACT_ATOMS: atom_id res chain seq x y z
N LYS A 1 0.37 -9.00 16.32
CA LYS A 1 0.45 -9.97 17.44
C LYS A 1 -0.26 -11.25 16.98
N ASN A 2 0.48 -12.36 16.89
CA ASN A 2 -0.09 -13.67 16.56
C ASN A 2 -1.12 -14.04 17.64
N ARG A 3 -2.40 -14.22 17.24
CA ARG A 3 -3.39 -14.82 18.13
C ARG A 3 -3.18 -16.32 18.14
N GLN A 4 -2.83 -16.88 19.29
CA GLN A 4 -2.88 -18.32 19.52
C GLN A 4 -4.36 -18.76 19.51
N LYS A 5 -4.70 -19.67 18.58
CA LYS A 5 -5.99 -20.39 18.65
C LYS A 5 -5.77 -21.64 19.52
N GLY A 6 -6.42 -21.66 20.69
CA GLY A 6 -6.51 -22.86 21.50
C GLY A 6 -7.51 -23.86 20.93
N SER A 7 -7.25 -25.16 21.07
CA SER A 7 -8.26 -26.20 20.99
C SER A 7 -8.59 -26.64 22.41
N GLU A 8 -9.72 -27.31 22.62
CA GLU A 8 -10.28 -27.66 23.94
C GLU A 8 -9.27 -28.29 24.92
N ASN A 9 -8.17 -28.88 24.46
CA ASN A 9 -7.20 -29.59 25.29
C ASN A 9 -5.74 -29.18 25.08
N ALA A 10 -5.38 -28.25 24.23
CA ALA A 10 -3.99 -27.80 24.06
C ALA A 10 -3.88 -26.44 23.38
N LEU A 11 -3.00 -25.58 23.87
CA LEU A 11 -2.57 -24.38 23.17
C LEU A 11 -1.77 -24.78 21.93
N ARG A 12 -2.31 -24.50 20.76
CA ARG A 12 -1.55 -24.62 19.51
C ARG A 12 -0.43 -23.57 19.53
N THR A 13 0.78 -24.02 19.69
CA THR A 13 1.98 -23.20 19.47
C THR A 13 2.12 -22.97 17.96
N ASN A 14 1.57 -21.88 17.48
CA ASN A 14 1.85 -21.44 16.12
C ASN A 14 3.05 -20.48 16.16
N ASN A 15 4.24 -21.01 15.91
CA ASN A 15 5.48 -20.25 15.86
C ASN A 15 5.70 -19.57 14.50
N THR A 16 4.76 -19.66 13.57
CA THR A 16 4.85 -19.00 12.28
C THR A 16 4.43 -17.54 12.39
N SER A 17 5.33 -16.66 12.03
CA SER A 17 5.05 -15.26 11.80
C SER A 17 5.21 -14.96 10.32
N TRP A 18 4.39 -14.07 9.79
CA TRP A 18 4.56 -13.57 8.43
C TRP A 18 4.55 -12.05 8.43
N GLN A 19 5.38 -11.49 7.56
CA GLN A 19 5.39 -10.08 7.24
C GLN A 19 5.32 -9.98 5.73
N ASN A 20 4.15 -9.62 5.21
CA ASN A 20 3.95 -9.48 3.79
C ASN A 20 3.13 -8.22 3.50
N MET A 21 3.30 -7.71 2.28
CA MET A 21 2.42 -6.75 1.67
C MET A 21 1.59 -7.48 0.62
N THR A 22 0.30 -7.20 0.57
CA THR A 22 -0.59 -7.76 -0.44
C THR A 22 -0.96 -6.67 -1.42
N LEU A 23 -0.72 -6.90 -2.71
CA LEU A 23 -1.18 -6.07 -3.80
C LEU A 23 -2.37 -6.76 -4.46
N CYS A 24 -3.47 -6.04 -4.63
CA CYS A 24 -4.66 -6.57 -5.28
C CYS A 24 -5.35 -5.50 -6.11
N SER A 25 -6.16 -5.92 -7.07
CA SER A 25 -7.06 -5.08 -7.83
C SER A 25 -8.51 -5.55 -7.62
N ALA A 26 -9.45 -4.61 -7.62
CA ALA A 26 -10.86 -4.89 -7.45
C ALA A 26 -11.70 -3.88 -8.23
N ASN A 27 -12.91 -4.27 -8.62
CA ASN A 27 -13.87 -3.38 -9.30
C ASN A 27 -14.68 -2.52 -8.32
N ALA A 28 -14.46 -2.68 -7.01
CA ALA A 28 -15.13 -1.90 -5.98
C ALA A 28 -14.16 -1.60 -4.85
N SER A 29 -14.34 -0.46 -4.19
CA SER A 29 -13.51 -0.03 -3.08
C SER A 29 -13.52 -1.02 -1.92
N PHE A 30 -12.35 -1.38 -1.42
CA PHE A 30 -12.19 -2.13 -0.17
C PHE A 30 -12.59 -1.30 1.03
N TYR A 31 -12.32 -0.01 0.98
CA TYR A 31 -12.69 0.91 2.05
C TYR A 31 -14.21 0.97 2.21
N GLU A 32 -14.96 1.12 1.11
CA GLU A 32 -16.43 1.09 1.14
C GLU A 32 -16.97 -0.22 1.72
N LYS A 33 -16.37 -1.36 1.34
CA LYS A 33 -16.75 -2.66 1.89
C LYS A 33 -16.47 -2.77 3.39
N LEU A 34 -15.34 -2.24 3.85
CA LEU A 34 -14.99 -2.24 5.27
C LEU A 34 -15.96 -1.38 6.08
N THR A 35 -16.34 -0.21 5.58
CA THR A 35 -17.30 0.69 6.24
C THR A 35 -18.71 0.12 6.25
N ALA A 36 -19.09 -0.65 5.25
CA ALA A 36 -20.39 -1.35 5.21
C ALA A 36 -20.45 -2.52 6.21
N LEU A 37 -19.32 -3.13 6.55
CA LEU A 37 -19.25 -4.30 7.44
C LEU A 37 -19.00 -3.93 8.91
N LYS A 38 -18.46 -2.74 9.16
CA LYS A 38 -18.09 -2.29 10.51
C LYS A 38 -18.43 -0.82 10.70
N ASN A 39 -18.97 -0.50 11.85
CA ASN A 39 -19.31 0.88 12.22
C ASN A 39 -18.08 1.78 12.36
N SER A 40 -16.90 1.22 12.64
CA SER A 40 -15.62 1.96 12.72
C SER A 40 -14.44 1.08 12.26
N PRO A 41 -14.12 1.08 10.96
CA PRO A 41 -13.00 0.29 10.41
C PRO A 41 -11.63 0.99 10.56
N ASP A 42 -11.46 1.87 11.53
CA ASP A 42 -10.31 2.77 11.66
C ASP A 42 -8.95 2.07 11.65
N GLY A 43 -8.84 0.95 12.36
CA GLY A 43 -7.59 0.21 12.43
C GLY A 43 -7.21 -0.48 11.13
N GLU A 44 -8.19 -0.86 10.34
CA GLU A 44 -8.03 -1.51 9.05
C GLU A 44 -7.81 -0.50 7.94
N SER A 45 -8.59 0.57 7.90
CA SER A 45 -8.52 1.59 6.85
C SER A 45 -7.16 2.28 6.74
N VAL A 46 -6.50 2.56 7.87
CA VAL A 46 -5.16 3.18 7.88
C VAL A 46 -4.03 2.25 7.40
N ARG A 47 -4.32 0.96 7.22
CA ARG A 47 -3.38 -0.02 6.65
C ARG A 47 -3.63 -0.31 5.18
N LEU A 48 -4.69 0.24 4.63
CA LEU A 48 -5.07 0.12 3.24
C LEU A 48 -4.59 1.36 2.49
N LEU A 49 -3.78 1.15 1.46
CA LEU A 49 -3.43 2.19 0.49
C LEU A 49 -4.18 1.85 -0.78
N GLU A 50 -5.28 2.56 -1.02
CA GLU A 50 -6.19 2.33 -2.12
C GLU A 50 -6.26 3.56 -3.01
N TYR A 51 -6.24 3.36 -4.31
CA TYR A 51 -6.44 4.43 -5.28
C TYR A 51 -7.20 3.91 -6.50
N LYS A 52 -7.95 4.79 -7.11
CA LYS A 52 -8.72 4.48 -8.30
C LYS A 52 -7.82 4.61 -9.53
N ILE A 53 -7.87 3.62 -10.40
CA ILE A 53 -7.23 3.68 -11.71
C ILE A 53 -8.28 4.16 -12.69
N GLU A 54 -8.05 5.33 -13.27
CA GLU A 54 -8.92 5.82 -14.34
C GLU A 54 -8.56 5.14 -15.66
N PRO A 55 -9.56 4.80 -16.47
CA PRO A 55 -9.32 4.27 -17.80
C PRO A 55 -8.49 5.28 -18.62
N ASN A 56 -7.48 4.77 -19.29
CA ASN A 56 -6.73 5.57 -20.25
C ASN A 56 -6.62 4.82 -21.59
N ASP A 57 -6.63 5.56 -22.68
CA ASP A 57 -6.55 5.01 -24.02
C ASP A 57 -5.13 5.05 -24.61
N LEU A 58 -4.11 5.21 -23.76
CA LEU A 58 -2.70 5.30 -24.18
C LEU A 58 -2.22 4.01 -24.84
N ILE A 59 -2.81 2.88 -24.45
CA ILE A 59 -2.56 1.57 -25.09
C ILE A 59 -3.90 1.13 -25.67
N GLY A 60 -4.05 1.17 -27.00
CA GLY A 60 -5.24 0.65 -27.67
C GLY A 60 -5.53 -0.79 -27.27
N VAL A 61 -6.81 -1.17 -27.22
CA VAL A 61 -7.28 -2.50 -26.77
C VAL A 61 -6.55 -3.66 -27.45
N ALA A 62 -6.32 -3.57 -28.77
CA ALA A 62 -5.62 -4.63 -29.53
C ALA A 62 -4.16 -4.80 -29.07
N LYS A 63 -3.44 -3.68 -28.90
CA LYS A 63 -2.05 -3.70 -28.43
C LYS A 63 -1.95 -4.15 -26.97
N GLY A 64 -2.87 -3.72 -26.12
CA GLY A 64 -2.95 -4.18 -24.73
C GLY A 64 -3.16 -5.68 -24.66
N LYS A 65 -4.09 -6.23 -25.46
CA LYS A 65 -4.35 -7.67 -25.52
C LYS A 65 -3.12 -8.45 -25.99
N GLU A 66 -2.46 -8.00 -27.05
CA GLU A 66 -1.23 -8.65 -27.54
C GLU A 66 -0.13 -8.66 -26.47
N MET A 67 0.07 -7.55 -25.77
CA MET A 67 1.06 -7.46 -24.69
C MET A 67 0.76 -8.45 -23.56
N PHE A 68 -0.49 -8.49 -23.09
CA PHE A 68 -0.87 -9.33 -21.94
C PHE A 68 -1.02 -10.82 -22.30
N ASP A 69 -1.50 -11.14 -23.50
CA ASP A 69 -1.73 -12.53 -23.90
C ASP A 69 -0.45 -13.23 -24.34
N HIS A 70 0.56 -12.51 -24.85
CA HIS A 70 1.79 -13.07 -25.41
C HIS A 70 3.05 -12.52 -24.78
N GLN A 71 3.35 -11.23 -24.96
CA GLN A 71 4.66 -10.70 -24.65
C GLN A 71 5.01 -10.78 -23.16
N LEU A 72 4.08 -10.47 -22.26
CA LEU A 72 4.32 -10.55 -20.82
C LEU A 72 4.41 -11.98 -20.30
N ASN A 73 3.70 -12.92 -20.94
CA ASN A 73 3.77 -14.34 -20.56
C ASN A 73 5.10 -14.98 -20.95
N GLU A 74 5.78 -14.46 -21.98
CA GLU A 74 7.07 -14.96 -22.46
C GLU A 74 8.25 -14.20 -21.83
N ASN A 75 8.01 -12.97 -21.34
CA ASN A 75 9.06 -12.06 -20.85
C ASN A 75 8.73 -11.56 -19.44
N TYR A 76 8.75 -12.44 -18.45
CA TYR A 76 8.52 -12.07 -17.06
C TYR A 76 9.67 -12.47 -16.15
N GLY A 77 9.76 -11.82 -14.97
CA GLY A 77 10.72 -12.17 -13.92
C GLY A 77 12.10 -11.54 -14.04
N HIS A 78 12.57 -11.16 -15.23
CA HIS A 78 13.92 -10.66 -15.47
C HIS A 78 14.26 -9.40 -14.65
N ALA A 79 13.37 -8.44 -14.59
CA ALA A 79 13.55 -7.22 -13.80
C ALA A 79 13.69 -7.53 -12.31
N GLY A 80 12.93 -8.51 -11.81
CA GLY A 80 12.97 -8.96 -10.42
C GLY A 80 14.33 -9.52 -10.01
N GLU A 81 14.94 -10.34 -10.86
CA GLU A 81 16.28 -10.91 -10.59
C GLU A 81 17.34 -9.82 -10.46
N ILE A 82 17.37 -8.86 -11.40
CA ILE A 82 18.31 -7.74 -11.38
C ILE A 82 18.10 -6.88 -10.13
N TYR A 83 16.83 -6.54 -9.84
CA TYR A 83 16.47 -5.71 -8.70
C TYR A 83 16.86 -6.37 -7.38
N LEU A 84 16.50 -7.64 -7.18
CA LEU A 84 16.78 -8.37 -5.95
C LEU A 84 18.26 -8.61 -5.74
N ALA A 85 19.01 -8.95 -6.79
CA ALA A 85 20.46 -9.11 -6.72
C ALA A 85 21.15 -7.80 -6.26
N TRP A 86 20.70 -6.67 -6.75
CA TRP A 86 21.21 -5.37 -6.33
C TRP A 86 20.77 -5.06 -4.88
N LEU A 87 19.50 -5.25 -4.56
CA LEU A 87 18.91 -4.93 -3.26
C LEU A 87 19.61 -5.65 -2.11
N VAL A 88 19.86 -6.96 -2.25
CA VAL A 88 20.52 -7.78 -1.22
C VAL A 88 21.93 -7.25 -0.89
N ASN A 89 22.63 -6.73 -1.89
CA ASN A 89 23.98 -6.18 -1.72
C ASN A 89 23.98 -4.70 -1.27
N ASN A 90 22.83 -4.02 -1.26
CA ASN A 90 22.71 -2.59 -0.98
C ASN A 90 21.64 -2.26 0.08
N LEU A 91 21.44 -3.14 1.06
CA LEU A 91 20.36 -2.99 2.05
C LEU A 91 20.48 -1.72 2.87
N GLU A 92 21.67 -1.34 3.31
CA GLU A 92 21.86 -0.12 4.13
C GLU A 92 21.59 1.14 3.30
N TYR A 93 22.09 1.19 2.07
CA TYR A 93 21.76 2.29 1.15
C TYR A 93 20.25 2.40 0.93
N THR A 94 19.58 1.27 0.71
CA THR A 94 18.13 1.22 0.49
C THR A 94 17.36 1.75 1.71
N LYS A 95 17.74 1.32 2.91
CA LYS A 95 17.13 1.81 4.16
C LYS A 95 17.30 3.32 4.33
N ASP A 96 18.48 3.84 4.02
CA ASP A 96 18.75 5.27 4.12
C ASP A 96 18.00 6.07 3.05
N LEU A 97 17.86 5.54 1.83
CA LEU A 97 17.05 6.15 0.78
C LEU A 97 15.58 6.21 1.21
N ILE A 98 15.01 5.11 1.72
CA ILE A 98 13.63 5.07 2.21
C ILE A 98 13.43 6.12 3.31
N LYS A 99 14.32 6.20 4.29
CA LYS A 99 14.23 7.19 5.38
C LYS A 99 14.25 8.63 4.84
N LYS A 100 15.12 8.93 3.86
CA LYS A 100 15.19 10.26 3.24
C LYS A 100 13.90 10.60 2.48
N VAL A 101 13.39 9.66 1.70
CA VAL A 101 12.12 9.84 0.97
C VAL A 101 10.97 10.01 1.94
N GLN A 102 10.90 9.19 2.99
CA GLN A 102 9.86 9.27 4.01
C GLN A 102 9.89 10.62 4.74
N ALA A 103 11.05 11.07 5.18
CA ALA A 103 11.19 12.36 5.86
C ALA A 103 10.75 13.54 4.98
N ARG A 104 11.03 13.47 3.67
CA ARG A 104 10.56 14.46 2.71
C ARG A 104 9.04 14.42 2.54
N LEU A 105 8.46 13.23 2.36
CA LEU A 105 7.00 13.04 2.26
C LEU A 105 6.29 13.51 3.51
N ASP A 106 6.79 13.15 4.71
CA ASP A 106 6.21 13.55 5.99
C ASP A 106 6.16 15.07 6.12
N LYS A 107 7.22 15.76 5.68
CA LYS A 107 7.30 17.21 5.68
C LYS A 107 6.31 17.86 4.69
N GLU A 108 6.18 17.30 3.49
CA GLU A 108 5.38 17.90 2.41
C GLU A 108 3.89 17.57 2.55
N VAL A 109 3.54 16.33 2.94
CA VAL A 109 2.15 15.86 3.08
C VAL A 109 1.61 16.10 4.49
N GLN A 110 2.48 16.28 5.50
CA GLN A 110 2.12 16.48 6.91
C GLN A 110 1.24 15.34 7.43
N PHE A 111 1.75 14.12 7.35
CA PHE A 111 1.05 12.94 7.85
C PHE A 111 0.78 13.00 9.34
N THR A 112 -0.39 12.54 9.74
CA THR A 112 -0.73 12.30 11.14
C THR A 112 -0.15 10.96 11.63
N SER A 113 -0.13 10.75 12.95
CA SER A 113 0.31 9.46 13.53
C SER A 113 -0.50 8.25 13.05
N ARG A 114 -1.75 8.47 12.64
CA ARG A 114 -2.63 7.42 12.08
C ARG A 114 -2.18 6.99 10.68
N GLU A 115 -1.65 7.90 9.88
CA GLU A 115 -1.29 7.71 8.48
C GLU A 115 0.13 7.16 8.29
N ARG A 116 0.79 6.74 9.36
CA ARG A 116 2.19 6.24 9.33
C ARG A 116 2.42 5.08 8.35
N TYR A 117 1.40 4.25 8.14
CA TYR A 117 1.50 3.13 7.18
C TYR A 117 1.47 3.64 5.74
N TRP A 118 0.69 4.68 5.45
CA TRP A 118 0.67 5.32 4.14
C TRP A 118 2.02 5.97 3.84
N SER A 119 2.55 6.74 4.81
CA SER A 119 3.89 7.34 4.71
C SER A 119 4.96 6.30 4.41
N ALA A 120 5.01 5.21 5.18
CA ALA A 120 5.99 4.15 5.00
C ALA A 120 5.85 3.44 3.64
N THR A 121 4.62 3.09 3.25
CA THR A 121 4.35 2.42 1.97
C THR A 121 4.69 3.33 0.79
N ALA A 122 4.28 4.58 0.83
CA ALA A 122 4.60 5.57 -0.19
C ALA A 122 6.11 5.78 -0.34
N ALA A 123 6.83 5.89 0.79
CA ALA A 123 8.28 6.02 0.77
C ALA A 123 8.98 4.80 0.17
N CYS A 124 8.52 3.58 0.49
CA CYS A 124 9.05 2.36 -0.10
C CYS A 124 8.80 2.29 -1.61
N ASN A 125 7.60 2.69 -2.07
CA ASN A 125 7.26 2.69 -3.50
C ASN A 125 8.14 3.69 -4.29
N ILE A 126 8.31 4.92 -3.79
CA ILE A 126 9.17 5.90 -4.44
C ILE A 126 10.64 5.47 -4.42
N ALA A 127 11.14 4.99 -3.29
CA ALA A 127 12.53 4.50 -3.20
C ALA A 127 12.76 3.31 -4.15
N GLY A 128 11.80 2.38 -4.21
CA GLY A 128 11.83 1.26 -5.14
C GLY A 128 11.86 1.69 -6.61
N GLY A 129 11.03 2.66 -6.97
CA GLY A 129 11.03 3.26 -8.30
C GLY A 129 12.36 3.95 -8.65
N LEU A 130 12.93 4.71 -7.73
CA LEU A 130 14.26 5.35 -7.93
C LEU A 130 15.37 4.32 -8.13
N ILE A 131 15.37 3.23 -7.36
CA ILE A 131 16.34 2.14 -7.51
C ILE A 131 16.14 1.43 -8.86
N SER A 132 14.90 1.09 -9.21
CA SER A 132 14.57 0.44 -10.49
C SER A 132 15.03 1.30 -11.69
N ARG A 133 14.81 2.61 -11.61
CA ARG A 133 15.31 3.55 -12.64
C ARG A 133 16.82 3.60 -12.69
N HIS A 134 17.49 3.62 -11.55
CA HIS A 134 18.96 3.58 -11.47
C HIS A 134 19.52 2.31 -12.13
N LEU A 135 18.82 1.19 -12.02
CA LEU A 135 19.18 -0.08 -12.64
C LEU A 135 18.78 -0.18 -14.12
N GLY A 136 18.17 0.85 -14.68
CA GLY A 136 17.74 0.87 -16.08
C GLY A 136 16.53 -0.04 -16.37
N LEU A 137 15.76 -0.43 -15.34
CA LEU A 137 14.59 -1.30 -15.49
C LEU A 137 13.37 -0.55 -16.02
N HIS A 138 13.36 0.77 -15.92
CA HIS A 138 12.38 1.68 -16.51
C HIS A 138 12.96 3.09 -16.65
N ASP A 139 12.28 3.95 -17.41
CA ASP A 139 12.63 5.35 -17.66
C ASP A 139 11.58 6.35 -17.16
N PHE A 140 10.66 5.93 -16.29
CA PHE A 140 9.59 6.77 -15.78
C PHE A 140 10.12 8.03 -15.10
N ASP A 141 9.41 9.15 -15.29
CA ASP A 141 9.67 10.36 -14.52
C ASP A 141 9.23 10.18 -13.06
N MET A 142 10.18 9.85 -12.22
CA MET A 142 9.91 9.64 -10.79
C MET A 142 9.48 10.92 -10.07
N THR A 143 9.73 12.10 -10.64
CA THR A 143 9.21 13.37 -10.09
C THR A 143 7.70 13.46 -10.32
N ALA A 144 7.26 13.14 -11.53
CA ALA A 144 5.82 13.09 -11.83
C ALA A 144 5.09 12.05 -10.96
N VAL A 145 5.68 10.86 -10.78
CA VAL A 145 5.13 9.82 -9.90
C VAL A 145 5.05 10.31 -8.44
N TYR A 146 6.06 11.00 -7.96
CA TYR A 146 6.09 11.56 -6.61
C TYR A 146 4.99 12.61 -6.40
N GLU A 147 4.82 13.54 -7.34
CA GLU A 147 3.78 14.57 -7.27
C GLU A 147 2.37 13.95 -7.34
N TRP A 148 2.16 13.01 -8.25
CA TRP A 148 0.91 12.26 -8.32
C TRP A 148 0.59 11.54 -7.01
N LEU A 149 1.59 10.89 -6.40
CA LEU A 149 1.42 10.19 -5.13
C LEU A 149 0.97 11.12 -4.00
N LYS A 150 1.49 12.35 -3.95
CA LYS A 150 1.06 13.35 -2.95
C LYS A 150 -0.41 13.72 -3.11
N VAL A 151 -0.85 13.92 -4.35
CA VAL A 151 -2.27 14.21 -4.66
C VAL A 151 -3.15 13.05 -4.21
N MET A 152 -2.80 11.83 -4.63
CA MET A 152 -3.52 10.61 -4.29
C MET A 152 -3.64 10.41 -2.77
N LEU A 153 -2.56 10.61 -2.02
CA LEU A 153 -2.58 10.51 -0.55
C LEU A 153 -3.47 11.58 0.10
N SER A 154 -3.53 12.76 -0.49
CA SER A 154 -4.43 13.82 -0.02
C SER A 154 -5.90 13.48 -0.29
N GLU A 155 -6.21 12.92 -1.44
CA GLU A 155 -7.56 12.43 -1.79
C GLU A 155 -7.99 11.31 -0.85
N MET A 156 -7.14 10.29 -0.64
CA MET A 156 -7.41 9.21 0.31
C MET A 156 -7.73 9.72 1.72
N ARG A 157 -7.08 10.78 2.17
CA ARG A 157 -7.34 11.39 3.48
C ARG A 157 -8.75 11.94 3.59
N HIS A 158 -9.30 12.47 2.51
CA HIS A 158 -10.67 12.96 2.45
C HIS A 158 -11.70 11.82 2.46
N ASP A 159 -11.37 10.69 1.84
CA ASP A 159 -12.26 9.53 1.74
C ASP A 159 -12.30 8.75 3.07
N VAL A 160 -11.16 8.66 3.76
CA VAL A 160 -11.06 8.02 5.09
C VAL A 160 -11.53 9.02 6.16
N LYS A 161 -12.84 9.16 6.32
CA LYS A 161 -13.41 10.03 7.36
C LYS A 161 -12.92 9.59 8.74
N PRO A 162 -12.53 10.55 9.62
CA PRO A 162 -12.27 10.21 11.01
C PRO A 162 -13.56 9.64 11.64
N PRO A 163 -13.44 8.70 12.61
CA PRO A 163 -14.60 8.17 13.28
C PRO A 163 -15.40 9.31 13.88
N GLN A 164 -16.69 9.38 13.57
CA GLN A 164 -17.63 10.26 14.26
C GLN A 164 -18.00 9.67 15.63
N SER A 165 -17.04 9.16 16.36
CA SER A 165 -17.29 8.80 17.76
C SER A 165 -17.28 10.07 18.60
N THR A 166 -18.41 10.76 18.62
CA THR A 166 -18.67 11.62 19.77
C THR A 166 -18.75 10.71 20.99
N PRO A 167 -18.23 11.12 22.16
CA PRO A 167 -18.36 10.36 23.41
C PRO A 167 -19.79 9.89 23.68
N ILE A 168 -20.78 10.63 23.20
CA ILE A 168 -22.21 10.34 23.29
C ILE A 168 -22.60 9.14 22.40
N ALA A 169 -22.06 9.03 21.18
CA ALA A 169 -22.35 7.89 20.29
C ALA A 169 -21.76 6.59 20.84
N THR A 170 -20.55 6.65 21.41
CA THR A 170 -19.89 5.49 22.06
C THR A 170 -20.66 5.06 23.32
N LEU A 171 -21.22 6.00 24.08
CA LEU A 171 -22.05 5.72 25.24
C LEU A 171 -23.40 5.12 24.81
N GLY A 172 -23.99 5.59 23.71
CA GLY A 172 -25.22 5.02 23.14
C GLY A 172 -25.03 3.56 22.72
N GLU A 173 -23.95 3.24 21.99
CA GLU A 173 -23.64 1.86 21.60
C GLU A 173 -23.40 0.93 22.80
N PHE A 174 -22.82 1.45 23.89
CA PHE A 174 -22.59 0.67 25.11
C PHE A 174 -23.87 0.43 25.91
N LEU A 175 -24.84 1.34 25.82
CA LEU A 175 -26.13 1.20 26.52
C LEU A 175 -27.13 0.36 25.74
N ASP A 176 -26.97 0.20 24.43
CA ASP A 176 -27.81 -0.61 23.56
C ASP A 176 -27.31 -2.06 23.38
N SER A 177 -26.19 -2.42 23.99
CA SER A 177 -25.59 -3.77 23.97
C SER A 177 -25.93 -4.57 25.23
#